data_e87ce481a5125b63c6bb0052ee5bc4d6
#
_entry.id   e87ce481a5125b63c6bb0052ee5bc4d6
#
_cell.length_a   1.000
_cell.length_b   1.000
_cell.length_c   1.000
_cell.angle_alpha   90.00
_cell.angle_beta   90.00
_cell.angle_gamma   90.00
#
_symmetry.space_group_name_H-M   'P 1'
#
loop_
_entity.id
_entity.type
_entity.pdbx_description
1 polymer ?
#
loop_
_entity_poly.entity_id
_entity_poly.type
_entity_poly.pdbx_seq_one_letter_code
_entity_poly.pdbx_strand_id
1 'polypeptide(L)'
;MKNRILNFLNKREAILWVKTHDYQEIKKIFFESNEILKNKKLYVYERGVTLNKEINASVPTMKNLYTTLDELYPQGIRKEPVILLIKDSVEEILENKNIEYIKEIAETKRDNPKYNLTIIIVNNKKIPSQLTTFSKYIKKSDLKNENNIKNYVIEMAQAEKINLTQKEIESILNLLIKDIEEISKKRNNNQQIESILSETAMYKKKNIEVKDMVLVKGGEYKPSFLKEEKEIFDIEVCKYQVTQAMWEEIMGNNPSTFKGGNKPVNMISWWGAVEYCNKLSEKYGLIPVYDLSRWTEQILMIKQLDGKVVAPDEADFLKTEGFRLPTDIEWEWFARGGEIGQKTGSFNYKYSGSNNIDEVAWYLSNSDFKNKSSKEIHEVALKKANQLGIYDCSGNLWEWIYDIDENFGKRRKIRGGCYYSDPEVCTVLFCHSELSAKTFDNIGFRVVRTV
;
A
#
# COMPACT_ATOMS: atom_id res chain seq x y z
N MET A 1 -11.42 17.07 -17.98
CA MET A 1 -12.27 16.58 -16.87
C MET A 1 -13.09 17.71 -16.27
N LYS A 2 -12.50 18.80 -15.75
CA LYS A 2 -13.18 19.92 -15.06
C LYS A 2 -14.40 20.45 -15.84
N ASN A 3 -14.25 20.85 -17.11
CA ASN A 3 -15.35 21.40 -17.93
C ASN A 3 -16.50 20.41 -18.15
N ARG A 4 -16.26 19.11 -18.13
CA ARG A 4 -17.31 18.09 -18.26
C ARG A 4 -18.08 17.93 -16.97
N ILE A 5 -17.39 17.99 -15.81
CA ILE A 5 -18.03 17.99 -14.49
C ILE A 5 -18.89 19.26 -14.33
N LEU A 6 -18.35 20.43 -14.71
CA LEU A 6 -19.12 21.69 -14.71
C LEU A 6 -20.36 21.60 -15.57
N ASN A 7 -20.24 21.09 -16.80
CA ASN A 7 -21.38 20.91 -17.72
C ASN A 7 -22.43 19.94 -17.16
N PHE A 8 -21.99 18.89 -16.43
CA PHE A 8 -22.91 17.98 -15.76
C PHE A 8 -23.65 18.65 -14.60
N LEU A 9 -22.92 19.38 -13.74
CA LEU A 9 -23.50 20.05 -12.58
C LEU A 9 -24.51 21.15 -12.95
N ASN A 10 -24.44 21.63 -14.18
CA ASN A 10 -25.42 22.61 -14.74
C ASN A 10 -26.64 21.94 -15.37
N LYS A 11 -26.67 20.61 -15.47
CA LYS A 11 -27.82 19.82 -15.96
C LYS A 11 -28.63 19.28 -14.79
N ARG A 12 -29.85 18.82 -15.08
CA ARG A 12 -30.80 18.29 -14.08
C ARG A 12 -30.55 16.81 -13.74
N GLU A 13 -29.33 16.32 -13.92
CA GLU A 13 -29.01 14.91 -13.68
C GLU A 13 -28.50 14.70 -12.26
N ALA A 14 -28.89 13.59 -11.64
CA ALA A 14 -28.58 13.33 -10.24
C ALA A 14 -27.26 12.60 -10.02
N ILE A 15 -26.86 11.72 -10.95
CA ILE A 15 -25.75 10.80 -10.76
C ILE A 15 -24.73 10.95 -11.87
N LEU A 16 -23.50 11.22 -11.51
CA LEU A 16 -22.34 11.20 -12.39
C LEU A 16 -21.42 10.06 -11.99
N TRP A 17 -21.17 9.14 -12.92
CA TRP A 17 -20.17 8.09 -12.73
C TRP A 17 -18.90 8.45 -13.46
N VAL A 18 -17.80 8.62 -12.71
CA VAL A 18 -16.49 8.96 -13.25
C VAL A 18 -15.58 7.74 -13.16
N LYS A 19 -15.27 7.12 -14.30
CA LYS A 19 -14.33 5.98 -14.34
C LYS A 19 -12.92 6.50 -14.42
N THR A 20 -12.21 6.44 -13.31
CA THR A 20 -10.79 6.79 -13.21
C THR A 20 -10.15 6.06 -12.03
N HIS A 21 -8.85 5.80 -12.14
CA HIS A 21 -8.02 5.38 -11.01
C HIS A 21 -7.50 6.59 -10.21
N ASP A 22 -7.59 7.80 -10.80
CA ASP A 22 -7.08 9.04 -10.22
C ASP A 22 -8.17 9.81 -9.50
N TYR A 23 -8.46 9.36 -8.29
CA TYR A 23 -9.39 10.06 -7.42
C TYR A 23 -8.84 11.42 -6.96
N GLN A 24 -7.53 11.55 -6.79
CA GLN A 24 -6.92 12.80 -6.32
C GLN A 24 -7.12 13.93 -7.34
N GLU A 25 -7.05 13.63 -8.64
CA GLU A 25 -7.41 14.61 -9.67
C GLU A 25 -8.85 15.10 -9.50
N ILE A 26 -9.78 14.19 -9.27
CA ILE A 26 -11.18 14.54 -9.06
C ILE A 26 -11.37 15.34 -7.76
N LYS A 27 -10.73 14.89 -6.67
CA LYS A 27 -10.75 15.59 -5.38
C LYS A 27 -10.19 17.02 -5.55
N LYS A 28 -9.06 17.17 -6.22
CA LYS A 28 -8.43 18.47 -6.50
C LYS A 28 -9.36 19.39 -7.28
N ILE A 29 -10.02 18.90 -8.32
CA ILE A 29 -11.00 19.66 -9.10
C ILE A 29 -12.08 20.25 -8.18
N PHE A 30 -12.60 19.48 -7.22
CA PHE A 30 -13.64 19.94 -6.30
C PHE A 30 -13.12 20.84 -5.17
N PHE A 31 -11.95 20.55 -4.60
CA PHE A 31 -11.41 21.28 -3.46
C PHE A 31 -10.74 22.61 -3.85
N GLU A 32 -10.13 22.69 -5.04
CA GLU A 32 -9.43 23.89 -5.52
C GLU A 32 -10.28 24.79 -6.42
N SER A 33 -11.45 24.34 -6.87
CA SER A 33 -12.29 25.10 -7.78
C SER A 33 -13.40 25.82 -7.05
N ASN A 34 -13.18 27.09 -6.69
CA ASN A 34 -14.22 27.97 -6.16
C ASN A 34 -15.43 28.11 -7.11
N GLU A 35 -15.22 27.92 -8.41
CA GLU A 35 -16.28 27.99 -9.42
C GLU A 35 -17.25 26.81 -9.32
N ILE A 36 -16.75 25.58 -9.04
CA ILE A 36 -17.61 24.39 -8.89
C ILE A 36 -18.41 24.44 -7.60
N LEU A 37 -17.79 24.91 -6.50
CA LEU A 37 -18.38 24.88 -5.18
C LEU A 37 -19.15 26.17 -4.80
N LYS A 38 -19.22 27.15 -5.71
CA LYS A 38 -19.96 28.39 -5.45
C LYS A 38 -21.38 28.08 -5.00
N ASN A 39 -21.67 28.39 -3.74
CA ASN A 39 -22.98 28.15 -3.10
C ASN A 39 -23.38 26.65 -3.05
N LYS A 40 -22.42 25.71 -2.98
CA LYS A 40 -22.70 24.27 -2.90
C LYS A 40 -21.97 23.64 -1.71
N LYS A 41 -22.66 22.76 -1.00
CA LYS A 41 -22.07 21.94 0.08
C LYS A 41 -21.46 20.69 -0.50
N LEU A 42 -20.20 20.40 -0.16
CA LEU A 42 -19.51 19.19 -0.59
C LEU A 42 -19.34 18.23 0.58
N TYR A 43 -19.87 17.02 0.41
CA TYR A 43 -19.60 15.88 1.27
C TYR A 43 -18.75 14.87 0.50
N VAL A 44 -17.79 14.26 1.17
CA VAL A 44 -16.96 13.20 0.61
C VAL A 44 -17.18 11.95 1.44
N TYR A 45 -17.61 10.89 0.78
CA TYR A 45 -17.75 9.57 1.38
C TYR A 45 -16.64 8.66 0.89
N GLU A 46 -15.91 8.07 1.82
CA GLU A 46 -14.83 7.13 1.54
C GLU A 46 -14.81 6.04 2.63
N ARG A 47 -15.17 4.81 2.25
CA ARG A 47 -15.09 3.60 3.10
C ARG A 47 -15.59 3.81 4.54
N GLY A 48 -16.86 4.15 4.70
CA GLY A 48 -17.48 4.32 6.02
C GLY A 48 -17.19 5.65 6.71
N VAL A 49 -16.54 6.60 6.03
CA VAL A 49 -16.21 7.91 6.58
C VAL A 49 -16.86 9.02 5.72
N THR A 50 -17.59 9.91 6.34
CA THR A 50 -18.14 11.09 5.67
C THR A 50 -17.45 12.36 6.14
N LEU A 51 -16.92 13.15 5.20
CA LEU A 51 -16.29 14.44 5.46
C LEU A 51 -17.17 15.58 4.94
N ASN A 52 -17.35 16.62 5.75
CA ASN A 52 -18.02 17.84 5.34
C ASN A 52 -17.01 18.98 5.17
N LYS A 53 -16.94 19.59 3.98
CA LYS A 53 -15.96 20.64 3.67
C LYS A 53 -16.26 22.00 4.34
N GLU A 54 -17.54 22.32 4.62
CA GLU A 54 -17.90 23.63 5.21
C GLU A 54 -17.44 23.81 6.66
N ILE A 55 -17.34 22.72 7.37
CA ILE A 55 -16.80 22.72 8.71
C ILE A 55 -15.33 22.37 8.51
N ASN A 56 -14.41 23.26 8.77
CA ASN A 56 -12.98 22.98 8.92
C ASN A 56 -12.71 21.96 10.06
N ALA A 57 -13.72 21.20 10.39
CA ALA A 57 -13.76 20.13 11.34
C ALA A 57 -13.34 18.86 10.63
N SER A 58 -12.06 18.57 10.74
CA SER A 58 -11.41 17.31 10.43
C SER A 58 -11.87 16.15 11.33
N VAL A 59 -13.12 16.10 11.76
CA VAL A 59 -13.65 14.96 12.50
C VAL A 59 -14.46 14.12 11.54
N PRO A 60 -13.88 13.02 11.01
CA PRO A 60 -14.64 12.08 10.20
C PRO A 60 -15.72 11.44 11.08
N THR A 61 -16.96 11.57 10.70
CA THR A 61 -18.04 10.79 11.28
C THR A 61 -18.04 9.41 10.62
N MET A 62 -17.81 8.36 11.41
CA MET A 62 -17.90 6.98 10.92
C MET A 62 -19.38 6.64 10.66
N LYS A 63 -19.77 6.63 9.38
CA LYS A 63 -21.13 6.31 8.93
C LYS A 63 -21.04 5.44 7.69
N ASN A 64 -21.87 4.42 7.59
CA ASN A 64 -21.96 3.65 6.35
C ASN A 64 -22.66 4.49 5.25
N LEU A 65 -22.57 4.03 3.99
CA LEU A 65 -23.11 4.74 2.84
C LEU A 65 -24.62 4.97 2.97
N TYR A 66 -25.37 3.98 3.46
CA TYR A 66 -26.81 4.09 3.65
C TYR A 66 -27.18 5.25 4.59
N THR A 67 -26.55 5.32 5.76
CA THR A 67 -26.81 6.39 6.74
C THR A 67 -26.43 7.76 6.19
N THR A 68 -25.36 7.83 5.39
CA THR A 68 -24.94 9.07 4.72
C THR A 68 -25.98 9.52 3.69
N LEU A 69 -26.49 8.61 2.87
CA LEU A 69 -27.54 8.91 1.90
C LEU A 69 -28.83 9.34 2.59
N ASP A 70 -29.23 8.67 3.66
CA ASP A 70 -30.43 8.97 4.46
C ASP A 70 -30.37 10.36 5.08
N GLU A 71 -29.24 10.79 5.59
CA GLU A 71 -29.07 12.15 6.12
C GLU A 71 -29.01 13.24 5.06
N LEU A 72 -28.48 12.94 3.86
CA LEU A 72 -28.35 13.92 2.80
C LEU A 72 -29.62 14.03 1.95
N TYR A 73 -30.45 13.00 1.90
CA TYR A 73 -31.70 12.99 1.13
C TYR A 73 -32.60 14.16 1.46
N PRO A 74 -32.94 14.45 2.74
CA PRO A 74 -33.75 15.61 3.09
C PRO A 74 -33.06 16.94 2.78
N GLN A 75 -31.75 17.01 2.77
CA GLN A 75 -31.01 18.23 2.46
C GLN A 75 -31.14 18.64 0.99
N GLY A 76 -31.34 17.67 0.08
CA GLY A 76 -31.63 17.96 -1.32
C GLY A 76 -32.90 18.80 -1.57
N ILE A 77 -33.81 18.81 -0.61
CA ILE A 77 -35.04 19.63 -0.65
C ILE A 77 -34.76 21.08 -0.22
N ARG A 78 -33.63 21.33 0.46
CA ARG A 78 -33.26 22.68 0.94
C ARG A 78 -32.74 23.53 -0.22
N LYS A 79 -32.71 24.86 0.00
CA LYS A 79 -32.33 25.84 -1.04
C LYS A 79 -30.86 25.72 -1.50
N GLU A 80 -29.99 25.11 -0.72
CA GLU A 80 -28.55 25.02 -1.02
C GLU A 80 -28.21 23.70 -1.72
N PRO A 81 -27.53 23.75 -2.88
CA PRO A 81 -27.13 22.56 -3.59
C PRO A 81 -26.12 21.73 -2.80
N VAL A 82 -26.31 20.41 -2.77
CA VAL A 82 -25.45 19.45 -2.11
C VAL A 82 -24.79 18.55 -3.15
N ILE A 83 -23.47 18.33 -3.03
CA ILE A 83 -22.73 17.36 -3.81
C ILE A 83 -22.21 16.28 -2.85
N LEU A 84 -22.51 15.02 -3.14
CA LEU A 84 -21.91 13.86 -2.49
C LEU A 84 -20.91 13.22 -3.46
N LEU A 85 -19.63 13.24 -3.09
CA LEU A 85 -18.56 12.58 -3.81
C LEU A 85 -18.25 11.23 -3.13
N ILE A 86 -18.48 10.12 -3.82
CA ILE A 86 -18.25 8.75 -3.33
C ILE A 86 -17.00 8.19 -4.00
N LYS A 87 -16.04 7.75 -3.19
CA LYS A 87 -14.81 7.10 -3.65
C LYS A 87 -14.84 5.60 -3.31
N ASP A 88 -14.46 4.76 -4.27
CA ASP A 88 -14.10 3.33 -4.15
C ASP A 88 -15.04 2.41 -3.33
N SER A 89 -16.24 2.87 -3.02
CA SER A 89 -17.20 2.12 -2.21
C SER A 89 -18.18 1.31 -3.09
N VAL A 90 -17.67 0.66 -4.16
CA VAL A 90 -18.53 -0.08 -5.11
C VAL A 90 -19.28 -1.21 -4.42
N GLU A 91 -18.64 -1.91 -3.50
CA GLU A 91 -19.25 -3.01 -2.77
C GLU A 91 -20.42 -2.53 -1.92
N GLU A 92 -20.26 -1.41 -1.22
CA GLU A 92 -21.36 -0.76 -0.49
C GLU A 92 -22.42 -0.20 -1.41
N ILE A 93 -22.05 0.37 -2.58
CA ILE A 93 -23.01 0.84 -3.59
C ILE A 93 -23.84 -0.31 -4.12
N LEU A 94 -23.25 -1.52 -4.28
CA LEU A 94 -23.92 -2.72 -4.76
C LEU A 94 -24.85 -3.37 -3.73
N GLU A 95 -24.85 -2.96 -2.47
CA GLU A 95 -25.87 -3.38 -1.53
C GLU A 95 -27.24 -2.91 -2.01
N ASN A 96 -28.21 -3.82 -2.08
CA ASN A 96 -29.54 -3.54 -2.65
C ASN A 96 -30.18 -2.28 -2.07
N LYS A 97 -30.10 -2.07 -0.77
CA LYS A 97 -30.64 -0.87 -0.08
C LYS A 97 -30.01 0.44 -0.56
N ASN A 98 -28.72 0.44 -0.87
CA ASN A 98 -28.01 1.62 -1.35
C ASN A 98 -28.35 1.90 -2.81
N ILE A 99 -28.43 0.87 -3.64
CA ILE A 99 -28.89 0.99 -5.05
C ILE A 99 -30.28 1.59 -5.11
N GLU A 100 -31.24 1.05 -4.34
CA GLU A 100 -32.61 1.56 -4.34
C GLU A 100 -32.66 3.03 -3.89
N TYR A 101 -31.89 3.39 -2.87
CA TYR A 101 -31.85 4.77 -2.38
C TYR A 101 -31.23 5.73 -3.39
N ILE A 102 -30.15 5.32 -4.08
CA ILE A 102 -29.52 6.11 -5.15
C ILE A 102 -30.50 6.30 -6.32
N LYS A 103 -31.29 5.29 -6.68
CA LYS A 103 -32.38 5.41 -7.68
C LYS A 103 -33.44 6.40 -7.26
N GLU A 104 -33.93 6.31 -6.02
CA GLU A 104 -34.92 7.22 -5.46
C GLU A 104 -34.45 8.66 -5.53
N ILE A 105 -33.18 8.94 -5.18
CA ILE A 105 -32.53 10.25 -5.33
C ILE A 105 -32.60 10.72 -6.80
N ALA A 106 -32.27 9.84 -7.75
CA ALA A 106 -32.27 10.17 -9.16
C ALA A 106 -33.68 10.47 -9.69
N GLU A 107 -34.65 9.67 -9.30
CA GLU A 107 -36.07 9.87 -9.65
C GLU A 107 -36.63 11.16 -9.04
N THR A 108 -36.37 11.38 -7.75
CA THR A 108 -36.78 12.62 -7.07
C THR A 108 -36.22 13.86 -7.77
N LYS A 109 -34.96 13.83 -8.19
CA LYS A 109 -34.33 14.94 -8.90
C LYS A 109 -34.91 15.14 -10.31
N ARG A 110 -35.26 14.06 -11.00
CA ARG A 110 -35.89 14.09 -12.32
C ARG A 110 -37.28 14.73 -12.23
N ASP A 111 -38.07 14.33 -11.21
CA ASP A 111 -39.46 14.73 -11.04
C ASP A 111 -39.60 16.08 -10.33
N ASN A 112 -38.62 16.47 -9.50
CA ASN A 112 -38.55 17.76 -8.82
C ASN A 112 -37.28 18.54 -9.21
N PRO A 113 -37.33 19.46 -10.17
CA PRO A 113 -36.16 20.24 -10.60
C PRO A 113 -35.52 21.11 -9.51
N LYS A 114 -36.20 21.33 -8.39
CA LYS A 114 -35.65 22.07 -7.25
C LYS A 114 -34.90 21.19 -6.26
N TYR A 115 -34.90 19.87 -6.47
CA TYR A 115 -34.10 18.94 -5.65
C TYR A 115 -32.62 19.07 -5.98
N ASN A 116 -31.81 19.44 -5.02
CA ASN A 116 -30.45 19.94 -5.24
C ASN A 116 -29.34 18.97 -4.80
N LEU A 117 -29.62 17.68 -4.53
CA LEU A 117 -28.61 16.69 -4.26
C LEU A 117 -28.04 16.12 -5.59
N THR A 118 -26.72 16.07 -5.69
CA THR A 118 -26.01 15.44 -6.81
C THR A 118 -25.00 14.45 -6.28
N ILE A 119 -25.01 13.23 -6.80
CA ILE A 119 -24.08 12.16 -6.42
C ILE A 119 -23.03 12.03 -7.52
N ILE A 120 -21.75 12.02 -7.14
CA ILE A 120 -20.63 11.78 -8.05
C ILE A 120 -19.89 10.57 -7.53
N ILE A 121 -19.86 9.50 -8.33
CA ILE A 121 -19.23 8.24 -7.99
C ILE A 121 -17.93 8.12 -8.80
N VAL A 122 -16.81 7.98 -8.11
CA VAL A 122 -15.49 7.89 -8.70
C VAL A 122 -14.92 6.51 -8.41
N ASN A 123 -14.77 5.69 -9.44
CA ASN A 123 -14.04 4.42 -9.35
C ASN A 123 -13.61 3.91 -10.73
N ASN A 124 -12.87 2.79 -10.77
CA ASN A 124 -12.36 2.19 -12.01
C ASN A 124 -13.25 1.11 -12.61
N LYS A 125 -14.31 0.69 -11.92
CA LYS A 125 -15.20 -0.38 -12.36
C LYS A 125 -16.28 0.13 -13.32
N LYS A 126 -17.00 -0.79 -13.95
CA LYS A 126 -18.17 -0.45 -14.79
C LYS A 126 -19.36 -0.02 -13.92
N ILE A 127 -20.20 0.85 -14.47
CA ILE A 127 -21.49 1.18 -13.85
C ILE A 127 -22.31 -0.11 -13.66
N PRO A 128 -22.85 -0.36 -12.45
CA PRO A 128 -23.83 -1.42 -12.25
C PRO A 128 -25.02 -1.27 -13.19
N SER A 129 -25.52 -2.40 -13.74
CA SER A 129 -26.64 -2.37 -14.69
C SER A 129 -27.88 -1.66 -14.14
N GLN A 130 -28.11 -1.79 -12.83
CA GLN A 130 -29.23 -1.15 -12.12
C GLN A 130 -29.17 0.39 -12.11
N LEU A 131 -27.98 0.98 -12.24
CA LEU A 131 -27.77 2.43 -12.24
C LEU A 131 -27.52 3.02 -13.61
N THR A 132 -27.45 2.23 -14.67
CA THR A 132 -27.07 2.67 -16.03
C THR A 132 -28.05 3.73 -16.57
N THR A 133 -29.34 3.57 -16.32
CA THR A 133 -30.40 4.47 -16.80
C THR A 133 -30.35 5.85 -16.12
N PHE A 134 -29.84 5.89 -14.89
CA PHE A 134 -29.85 7.09 -14.04
C PHE A 134 -28.51 7.83 -14.02
N SER A 135 -27.47 7.28 -14.64
CA SER A 135 -26.12 7.79 -14.53
C SER A 135 -25.58 8.31 -15.86
N LYS A 136 -24.91 9.47 -15.82
CA LYS A 136 -24.01 9.90 -16.88
C LYS A 136 -22.61 9.36 -16.63
N TYR A 137 -21.92 9.03 -17.71
CA TYR A 137 -20.62 8.37 -17.68
C TYR A 137 -19.55 9.22 -18.33
N ILE A 138 -18.45 9.42 -17.63
CA ILE A 138 -17.24 10.07 -18.16
C ILE A 138 -16.10 9.05 -18.12
N LYS A 139 -15.50 8.80 -19.29
CA LYS A 139 -14.30 7.97 -19.42
C LYS A 139 -13.06 8.86 -19.53
N LYS A 140 -11.96 8.42 -18.91
CA LYS A 140 -10.63 9.05 -19.11
C LYS A 140 -10.08 8.82 -20.53
N SER A 141 -10.64 7.89 -21.32
CA SER A 141 -10.20 7.52 -22.67
C SER A 141 -10.33 8.62 -23.75
N ASP A 142 -10.70 9.83 -23.37
CA ASP A 142 -10.79 10.97 -24.30
C ASP A 142 -9.48 11.78 -24.38
N LEU A 143 -8.39 11.27 -23.83
CA LEU A 143 -7.02 11.80 -23.95
C LEU A 143 -6.34 11.38 -25.28
N LYS A 144 -7.09 11.36 -26.38
CA LYS A 144 -6.57 10.95 -27.70
C LYS A 144 -5.81 12.04 -28.46
N ASN A 145 -5.30 13.07 -27.79
CA ASN A 145 -4.56 14.12 -28.45
C ASN A 145 -3.10 14.10 -27.98
N GLU A 146 -2.16 13.99 -28.89
CA GLU A 146 -0.71 13.98 -28.68
C GLU A 146 -0.22 15.12 -27.76
N ASN A 147 -0.80 16.31 -27.90
CA ASN A 147 -0.52 17.46 -27.05
C ASN A 147 -0.95 17.24 -25.59
N ASN A 148 -2.01 16.48 -25.35
CA ASN A 148 -2.46 16.18 -23.99
C ASN A 148 -1.57 15.14 -23.32
N ILE A 149 -1.05 14.18 -24.07
CA ILE A 149 -0.06 13.19 -23.58
C ILE A 149 1.26 13.90 -23.27
N LYS A 150 1.70 14.82 -24.14
CA LYS A 150 2.90 15.64 -23.93
C LYS A 150 2.81 16.48 -22.67
N ASN A 151 1.70 17.21 -22.49
CA ASN A 151 1.47 18.01 -21.29
C ASN A 151 1.42 17.15 -20.03
N TYR A 152 0.81 15.97 -20.09
CA TYR A 152 0.76 15.03 -18.98
C TYR A 152 2.17 14.52 -18.58
N VAL A 153 3.00 14.16 -19.57
CA VAL A 153 4.40 13.74 -19.33
C VAL A 153 5.21 14.88 -18.71
N ILE A 154 5.04 16.12 -19.17
CA ILE A 154 5.72 17.30 -18.63
C ILE A 154 5.25 17.59 -17.19
N GLU A 155 3.95 17.56 -16.92
CA GLU A 155 3.39 17.79 -15.61
C GLU A 155 3.84 16.71 -14.60
N MET A 156 3.87 15.45 -15.03
CA MET A 156 4.40 14.35 -14.21
C MET A 156 5.88 14.51 -13.90
N ALA A 157 6.70 14.83 -14.91
CA ALA A 157 8.12 15.08 -14.71
C ALA A 157 8.38 16.28 -13.78
N GLN A 158 7.59 17.35 -13.87
CA GLN A 158 7.68 18.51 -12.99
C GLN A 158 7.24 18.18 -11.56
N ALA A 159 6.18 17.39 -11.38
CA ALA A 159 5.74 16.92 -10.06
C ALA A 159 6.82 16.09 -9.37
N GLU A 160 7.57 15.31 -10.14
CA GLU A 160 8.67 14.44 -9.67
C GLU A 160 10.02 15.16 -9.58
N LYS A 161 10.07 16.50 -9.84
CA LYS A 161 11.32 17.27 -9.92
C LYS A 161 12.35 16.68 -10.89
N ILE A 162 11.88 16.00 -11.92
CA ILE A 162 12.69 15.43 -13.01
C ILE A 162 12.84 16.49 -14.09
N ASN A 163 14.05 17.00 -14.31
CA ASN A 163 14.34 17.84 -15.47
C ASN A 163 14.53 16.96 -16.70
N LEU A 164 13.48 16.83 -17.50
CA LEU A 164 13.57 16.18 -18.81
C LEU A 164 13.98 17.20 -19.88
N THR A 165 14.96 16.83 -20.69
CA THR A 165 15.30 17.58 -21.91
C THR A 165 14.22 17.38 -22.96
N GLN A 166 14.09 18.32 -23.90
CA GLN A 166 13.14 18.23 -25.02
C GLN A 166 13.29 16.90 -25.79
N LYS A 167 14.54 16.41 -25.93
CA LYS A 167 14.87 15.16 -26.63
C LYS A 167 14.40 13.91 -25.86
N GLU A 168 14.47 13.95 -24.53
CA GLU A 168 13.95 12.87 -23.68
C GLU A 168 12.42 12.84 -23.69
N ILE A 169 11.77 14.00 -23.67
CA ILE A 169 10.30 14.11 -23.82
C ILE A 169 9.84 13.54 -25.16
N GLU A 170 10.52 13.89 -26.26
CA GLU A 170 10.22 13.37 -27.60
C GLU A 170 10.48 11.86 -27.69
N SER A 171 11.52 11.35 -27.05
CA SER A 171 11.82 9.91 -27.00
C SER A 171 10.73 9.12 -26.24
N ILE A 172 10.27 9.65 -25.10
CA ILE A 172 9.18 9.08 -24.30
C ILE A 172 7.87 9.13 -25.07
N LEU A 173 7.58 10.24 -25.76
CA LEU A 173 6.39 10.38 -26.60
C LEU A 173 6.39 9.38 -27.76
N ASN A 174 7.51 9.20 -28.43
CA ASN A 174 7.62 8.24 -29.55
C ASN A 174 7.43 6.79 -29.10
N LEU A 175 7.94 6.43 -27.91
CA LEU A 175 7.70 5.12 -27.29
C LEU A 175 6.21 4.96 -26.93
N LEU A 176 5.61 5.95 -26.27
CA LEU A 176 4.20 5.93 -25.89
C LEU A 176 3.26 5.88 -27.09
N ILE A 177 3.57 6.62 -28.18
CA ILE A 177 2.77 6.63 -29.41
C ILE A 177 2.88 5.29 -30.13
N LYS A 178 4.07 4.69 -30.20
CA LYS A 178 4.30 3.38 -30.81
C LYS A 178 3.56 2.28 -30.05
N ASP A 179 3.59 2.31 -28.74
CA ASP A 179 2.85 1.38 -27.88
C ASP A 179 1.33 1.61 -27.98
N ILE A 180 0.87 2.87 -28.04
CA ILE A 180 -0.56 3.21 -28.25
C ILE A 180 -1.05 2.70 -29.62
N GLU A 181 -0.25 2.74 -30.67
CA GLU A 181 -0.58 2.17 -31.97
C GLU A 181 -0.62 0.64 -31.95
N GLU A 182 0.28 -0.02 -31.26
CA GLU A 182 0.25 -1.49 -31.04
C GLU A 182 -0.92 -1.91 -30.13
N ILE A 183 -1.25 -1.11 -29.12
CA ILE A 183 -2.28 -1.36 -28.11
C ILE A 183 -3.68 -0.97 -28.59
N SER A 184 -3.81 -0.10 -29.59
CA SER A 184 -5.11 0.15 -30.23
C SER A 184 -5.71 -1.15 -30.82
N LYS A 185 -4.87 -2.18 -30.95
CA LYS A 185 -5.24 -3.57 -31.31
C LYS A 185 -5.54 -4.47 -30.09
N LYS A 186 -5.21 -4.06 -28.84
CA LYS A 186 -5.50 -4.84 -27.61
C LYS A 186 -6.02 -3.92 -26.47
N ARG A 187 -7.19 -4.24 -25.97
CA ARG A 187 -7.99 -3.46 -25.00
C ARG A 187 -7.37 -3.36 -23.59
N ASN A 188 -6.43 -2.46 -23.29
CA ASN A 188 -6.17 -2.01 -21.89
C ASN A 188 -5.08 -0.93 -21.81
N ASN A 189 -5.38 0.31 -22.26
CA ASN A 189 -4.36 1.36 -22.47
C ASN A 189 -3.84 2.07 -21.19
N ASN A 190 -4.56 2.07 -20.07
CA ASN A 190 -4.17 2.89 -18.90
C ASN A 190 -3.14 2.21 -17.98
N GLN A 191 -3.22 0.87 -17.81
CA GLN A 191 -2.23 0.13 -17.00
C GLN A 191 -0.82 0.15 -17.61
N GLN A 192 -0.72 0.21 -18.93
CA GLN A 192 0.59 0.23 -19.62
C GLN A 192 1.27 1.61 -19.62
N ILE A 193 0.52 2.71 -19.66
CA ILE A 193 1.09 4.06 -19.54
C ILE A 193 1.62 4.28 -18.13
N GLU A 194 0.91 3.82 -17.09
CA GLU A 194 1.38 3.83 -15.70
C GLU A 194 2.57 2.88 -15.50
N SER A 195 2.59 1.72 -16.16
CA SER A 195 3.73 0.80 -16.17
C SER A 195 4.97 1.43 -16.82
N ILE A 196 4.84 2.05 -17.99
CA ILE A 196 5.97 2.68 -18.70
C ILE A 196 6.48 3.91 -17.93
N LEU A 197 5.59 4.70 -17.32
CA LEU A 197 6.00 5.84 -16.48
C LEU A 197 6.64 5.37 -15.18
N SER A 198 6.16 4.26 -14.60
CA SER A 198 6.80 3.62 -13.44
C SER A 198 8.14 2.99 -13.82
N GLU A 199 8.26 2.35 -14.99
CA GLU A 199 9.51 1.83 -15.51
C GLU A 199 10.53 2.96 -15.78
N THR A 200 10.09 4.11 -16.29
CA THR A 200 10.97 5.27 -16.52
C THR A 200 11.42 5.93 -15.20
N ALA A 201 10.56 5.97 -14.20
CA ALA A 201 10.92 6.38 -12.83
C ALA A 201 11.82 5.33 -12.15
N MET A 202 11.58 4.03 -12.38
CA MET A 202 12.44 2.93 -11.92
C MET A 202 13.85 2.99 -12.51
N TYR A 203 14.04 3.47 -13.74
CA TYR A 203 15.39 3.67 -14.31
C TYR A 203 16.26 4.71 -13.57
N LYS A 204 15.66 5.49 -12.67
CA LYS A 204 16.38 6.44 -11.78
C LYS A 204 16.50 5.97 -10.33
N LYS A 205 16.02 4.77 -9.99
CA LYS A 205 16.35 4.18 -8.68
C LYS A 205 17.87 4.09 -8.59
N LYS A 206 18.44 4.77 -7.59
CA LYS A 206 19.89 4.77 -7.37
C LYS A 206 20.36 3.34 -7.20
N ASN A 207 21.25 2.88 -8.07
CA ASN A 207 22.03 1.66 -7.82
C ASN A 207 22.90 1.90 -6.59
N ILE A 208 22.37 1.61 -5.42
CA ILE A 208 23.06 1.72 -4.14
C ILE A 208 23.38 0.31 -3.70
N GLU A 209 24.65 -0.01 -3.63
CA GLU A 209 25.10 -1.26 -3.02
C GLU A 209 24.95 -1.13 -1.50
N VAL A 210 24.09 -1.91 -0.90
CA VAL A 210 23.89 -1.98 0.54
C VAL A 210 24.47 -3.30 1.04
N LYS A 211 25.38 -3.18 1.98
CA LYS A 211 25.99 -4.36 2.61
C LYS A 211 24.90 -5.29 3.18
N ASP A 212 25.12 -6.60 3.03
CA ASP A 212 24.28 -7.65 3.59
C ASP A 212 22.83 -7.71 3.05
N MET A 213 22.55 -7.10 1.90
CA MET A 213 21.31 -7.29 1.16
C MET A 213 21.48 -8.38 0.08
N VAL A 214 20.39 -9.07 -0.21
CA VAL A 214 20.30 -10.10 -1.26
C VAL A 214 19.15 -9.72 -2.19
N LEU A 215 19.43 -9.73 -3.50
CA LEU A 215 18.38 -9.58 -4.51
C LEU A 215 17.55 -10.88 -4.56
N VAL A 216 16.28 -10.75 -4.24
CA VAL A 216 15.28 -11.80 -4.35
C VAL A 216 14.42 -11.49 -5.57
N LYS A 217 14.51 -12.35 -6.58
CA LYS A 217 13.69 -12.22 -7.77
C LYS A 217 12.23 -12.45 -7.44
N GLY A 218 11.40 -11.62 -8.05
CA GLY A 218 9.96 -11.76 -7.99
C GLY A 218 9.46 -13.04 -8.67
N GLY A 219 8.17 -13.26 -8.61
CA GLY A 219 7.53 -14.41 -9.20
C GLY A 219 6.09 -14.54 -8.72
N GLU A 220 5.44 -15.60 -9.19
CA GLU A 220 4.07 -15.90 -8.79
C GLU A 220 4.03 -17.10 -7.85
N TYR A 221 3.24 -17.01 -6.80
CA TYR A 221 2.97 -18.11 -5.91
C TYR A 221 1.64 -17.93 -5.17
N LYS A 222 1.13 -19.03 -4.63
CA LYS A 222 -0.02 -19.02 -3.75
C LYS A 222 0.44 -18.95 -2.28
N PRO A 223 0.27 -17.80 -1.59
CA PRO A 223 0.56 -17.69 -0.16
C PRO A 223 -0.28 -18.68 0.65
N SER A 224 0.27 -19.20 1.75
CA SER A 224 -0.38 -20.22 2.57
C SER A 224 -1.72 -19.77 3.18
N PHE A 225 -1.89 -18.49 3.38
CA PHE A 225 -3.06 -17.84 4.00
C PHE A 225 -4.04 -17.25 2.98
N LEU A 226 -3.77 -17.36 1.66
CA LEU A 226 -4.63 -16.87 0.60
C LEU A 226 -5.14 -18.01 -0.30
N LYS A 227 -6.30 -17.77 -0.91
CA LYS A 227 -6.88 -18.73 -1.89
C LYS A 227 -6.36 -18.48 -3.31
N GLU A 228 -5.84 -17.30 -3.59
CA GLU A 228 -5.40 -16.82 -4.90
C GLU A 228 -3.88 -16.75 -4.98
N GLU A 229 -3.34 -16.90 -6.18
CA GLU A 229 -1.94 -16.61 -6.48
C GLU A 229 -1.67 -15.11 -6.39
N LYS A 230 -0.46 -14.74 -5.97
CA LYS A 230 0.03 -13.37 -5.88
C LYS A 230 1.33 -13.23 -6.62
N GLU A 231 1.46 -12.14 -7.34
CA GLU A 231 2.70 -11.71 -7.96
C GLU A 231 3.56 -10.95 -6.94
N ILE A 232 4.83 -11.27 -6.88
CA ILE A 232 5.86 -10.57 -6.10
C ILE A 232 6.83 -9.95 -7.11
N PHE A 233 7.16 -8.69 -6.90
CA PHE A 233 8.20 -7.99 -7.66
C PHE A 233 9.59 -8.21 -7.04
N ASP A 234 10.63 -7.81 -7.78
CA ASP A 234 12.02 -7.90 -7.33
C ASP A 234 12.24 -7.03 -6.08
N ILE A 235 12.82 -7.62 -5.03
CA ILE A 235 13.15 -6.92 -3.78
C ILE A 235 14.57 -7.27 -3.34
N GLU A 236 15.23 -6.34 -2.67
CA GLU A 236 16.40 -6.66 -1.84
C GLU A 236 15.95 -6.96 -0.42
N VAL A 237 16.48 -8.03 0.15
CA VAL A 237 16.16 -8.51 1.50
C VAL A 237 17.46 -8.57 2.32
N CYS A 238 17.44 -8.04 3.54
CA CYS A 238 18.57 -8.20 4.45
C CYS A 238 18.78 -9.68 4.79
N LYS A 239 20.03 -10.17 4.63
CA LYS A 239 20.39 -11.57 4.90
C LYS A 239 20.05 -11.99 6.33
N TYR A 240 20.12 -11.05 7.26
CA TYR A 240 19.97 -11.28 8.69
C TYR A 240 18.78 -10.52 9.26
N GLN A 241 18.30 -10.97 10.41
CA GLN A 241 17.56 -10.10 11.32
C GLN A 241 18.44 -8.89 11.66
N VAL A 242 17.88 -7.66 11.74
CA VAL A 242 18.68 -6.45 12.05
C VAL A 242 19.44 -6.69 13.34
N THR A 243 20.77 -6.59 13.29
CA THR A 243 21.62 -6.82 14.45
C THR A 243 21.66 -5.61 15.38
N GLN A 244 22.08 -5.82 16.62
CA GLN A 244 22.25 -4.73 17.58
C GLN A 244 23.27 -3.68 17.11
N ALA A 245 24.34 -4.10 16.45
CA ALA A 245 25.31 -3.17 15.86
C ALA A 245 24.68 -2.31 14.73
N MET A 246 23.90 -2.93 13.83
CA MET A 246 23.16 -2.22 12.78
C MET A 246 22.16 -1.22 13.37
N TRP A 247 21.45 -1.65 14.42
CA TRP A 247 20.49 -0.79 15.09
C TRP A 247 21.16 0.40 15.77
N GLU A 248 22.21 0.15 16.54
CA GLU A 248 22.94 1.18 17.30
C GLU A 248 23.57 2.21 16.37
N GLU A 249 24.09 1.79 15.22
CA GLU A 249 24.65 2.68 14.19
C GLU A 249 23.61 3.68 13.66
N ILE A 250 22.32 3.28 13.56
CA ILE A 250 21.25 4.12 13.00
C ILE A 250 20.50 4.88 14.08
N MET A 251 20.23 4.23 15.23
CA MET A 251 19.36 4.77 16.27
C MET A 251 20.12 5.39 17.44
N GLY A 252 21.43 5.17 17.55
CA GLY A 252 22.30 5.73 18.60
C GLY A 252 22.14 5.11 19.98
N ASN A 253 21.37 4.02 20.11
CA ASN A 253 21.15 3.29 21.36
C ASN A 253 21.00 1.79 21.11
N ASN A 254 21.01 0.99 22.18
CA ASN A 254 20.75 -0.45 22.09
C ASN A 254 19.76 -0.86 23.19
N PRO A 255 18.46 -1.07 22.87
CA PRO A 255 17.45 -1.44 23.86
C PRO A 255 17.47 -2.91 24.28
N SER A 256 18.20 -3.77 23.54
CA SER A 256 18.13 -5.22 23.66
C SER A 256 18.44 -5.73 25.06
N THR A 257 17.75 -6.79 25.48
CA THR A 257 17.95 -7.47 26.76
C THR A 257 19.28 -8.24 26.79
N PHE A 258 19.52 -9.05 25.74
CA PHE A 258 20.73 -9.86 25.64
C PHE A 258 21.76 -9.16 24.76
N LYS A 259 22.77 -8.52 25.34
CA LYS A 259 23.76 -7.72 24.63
C LYS A 259 24.70 -8.55 23.76
N GLY A 260 25.05 -8.04 22.59
CA GLY A 260 26.00 -8.62 21.63
C GLY A 260 25.81 -8.01 20.22
N GLY A 261 26.85 -7.37 19.68
CA GLY A 261 26.74 -6.63 18.41
C GLY A 261 26.16 -7.45 17.25
N ASN A 262 26.51 -8.75 17.17
CA ASN A 262 26.04 -9.67 16.13
C ASN A 262 24.74 -10.39 16.51
N LYS A 263 24.20 -10.19 17.72
CA LYS A 263 22.88 -10.68 18.08
C LYS A 263 21.81 -9.79 17.44
N PRO A 264 20.63 -10.33 17.07
CA PRO A 264 19.55 -9.49 16.55
C PRO A 264 19.06 -8.53 17.63
N VAL A 265 18.61 -7.35 17.24
CA VAL A 265 18.01 -6.37 18.12
C VAL A 265 16.65 -6.84 18.58
N ASN A 266 16.36 -6.69 19.88
CA ASN A 266 15.07 -6.95 20.48
C ASN A 266 14.64 -5.79 21.40
N MET A 267 13.53 -5.93 22.10
CA MET A 267 12.93 -4.85 22.91
C MET A 267 12.60 -3.61 22.08
N ILE A 268 12.24 -3.80 20.82
CA ILE A 268 11.79 -2.74 19.91
C ILE A 268 10.31 -2.93 19.57
N SER A 269 9.59 -1.84 19.45
CA SER A 269 8.21 -1.85 18.99
C SER A 269 8.18 -1.89 17.45
N TRP A 270 7.03 -2.23 16.88
CA TRP A 270 6.81 -2.13 15.43
C TRP A 270 7.08 -0.70 14.92
N TRP A 271 6.66 0.32 15.67
CA TRP A 271 6.93 1.72 15.33
C TRP A 271 8.41 2.05 15.36
N GLY A 272 9.18 1.48 16.29
CA GLY A 272 10.64 1.62 16.31
C GLY A 272 11.30 0.98 15.09
N ALA A 273 10.81 -0.18 14.64
CA ALA A 273 11.30 -0.82 13.42
C ALA A 273 11.00 0.03 12.16
N VAL A 274 9.82 0.65 12.09
CA VAL A 274 9.41 1.57 11.02
C VAL A 274 10.29 2.83 11.01
N GLU A 275 10.56 3.42 12.18
CA GLU A 275 11.48 4.57 12.32
C GLU A 275 12.90 4.21 11.87
N TYR A 276 13.39 3.03 12.25
CA TYR A 276 14.69 2.53 11.79
C TYR A 276 14.76 2.45 10.26
N CYS A 277 13.72 1.90 9.61
CA CYS A 277 13.66 1.83 8.15
C CYS A 277 13.79 3.20 7.49
N ASN A 278 13.12 4.22 8.03
CA ASN A 278 13.20 5.58 7.52
C ASN A 278 14.61 6.18 7.69
N LYS A 279 15.19 6.08 8.89
CA LYS A 279 16.54 6.58 9.16
C LYS A 279 17.61 5.85 8.33
N LEU A 280 17.44 4.55 8.12
CA LEU A 280 18.31 3.78 7.22
C LEU A 280 18.18 4.28 5.78
N SER A 281 16.97 4.58 5.32
CA SER A 281 16.74 5.15 3.99
C SER A 281 17.44 6.51 3.84
N GLU A 282 17.29 7.39 4.82
CA GLU A 282 17.94 8.70 4.85
C GLU A 282 19.47 8.59 4.82
N LYS A 283 20.06 7.65 5.58
CA LYS A 283 21.50 7.38 5.57
C LYS A 283 22.02 7.04 4.17
N TYR A 284 21.25 6.30 3.39
CA TYR A 284 21.60 5.95 2.02
C TYR A 284 21.12 6.97 0.97
N GLY A 285 20.53 8.10 1.40
CA GLY A 285 19.99 9.15 0.54
C GLY A 285 18.81 8.70 -0.30
N LEU A 286 18.04 7.73 0.22
CA LEU A 286 16.78 7.25 -0.35
C LEU A 286 15.58 7.99 0.27
N ILE A 287 14.48 8.05 -0.45
CA ILE A 287 13.23 8.60 0.09
C ILE A 287 12.66 7.62 1.13
N PRO A 288 12.48 8.03 2.39
CA PRO A 288 11.84 7.20 3.41
C PRO A 288 10.44 6.75 2.97
N VAL A 289 10.12 5.48 3.21
CA VAL A 289 8.84 4.89 2.79
C VAL A 289 7.69 5.36 3.68
N TYR A 290 7.93 5.57 4.96
CA TYR A 290 6.88 5.84 5.93
C TYR A 290 6.76 7.32 6.24
N ASP A 291 5.54 7.86 6.22
CA ASP A 291 5.27 9.19 6.77
C ASP A 291 4.90 9.06 8.25
N LEU A 292 5.81 9.48 9.11
CA LEU A 292 5.66 9.41 10.56
C LEU A 292 5.13 10.72 11.16
N SER A 293 4.66 11.67 10.38
CA SER A 293 4.14 12.95 10.87
C SER A 293 2.96 12.78 11.83
N ARG A 294 2.22 11.65 11.71
CA ARG A 294 1.06 11.31 12.53
C ARG A 294 1.23 10.02 13.35
N TRP A 295 2.46 9.59 13.59
CA TRP A 295 2.75 8.34 14.31
C TRP A 295 2.20 8.33 15.75
N THR A 296 2.13 9.49 16.42
CA THR A 296 1.53 9.62 17.76
C THR A 296 0.04 9.30 17.77
N GLU A 297 -0.64 9.49 16.65
CA GLU A 297 -2.04 9.10 16.43
C GLU A 297 -2.17 7.63 16.01
N GLN A 298 -1.05 6.89 15.91
CA GLN A 298 -0.94 5.52 15.39
C GLN A 298 -1.46 5.39 13.94
N ILE A 299 -1.37 6.47 13.18
CA ILE A 299 -1.70 6.50 11.76
C ILE A 299 -0.41 6.42 10.97
N LEU A 300 -0.27 5.37 10.17
CA LEU A 300 0.82 5.20 9.22
C LEU A 300 0.36 5.65 7.84
N MET A 301 1.20 6.42 7.17
CA MET A 301 1.02 6.75 5.75
C MET A 301 2.28 6.35 4.99
N ILE A 302 2.13 6.06 3.70
CA ILE A 302 3.22 5.61 2.84
C ILE A 302 3.59 6.71 1.86
N LYS A 303 4.88 7.06 1.80
CA LYS A 303 5.44 8.00 0.81
C LYS A 303 5.83 7.23 -0.43
N GLN A 304 5.37 7.69 -1.57
CA GLN A 304 5.72 7.12 -2.87
C GLN A 304 6.68 8.03 -3.63
N LEU A 305 7.39 7.47 -4.61
CA LEU A 305 8.37 8.19 -5.45
C LEU A 305 7.76 9.37 -6.20
N ASP A 306 6.46 9.32 -6.48
CA ASP A 306 5.71 10.42 -7.11
C ASP A 306 5.35 11.56 -6.14
N GLY A 307 5.94 11.54 -4.92
CA GLY A 307 5.67 12.53 -3.88
C GLY A 307 4.32 12.36 -3.17
N LYS A 308 3.52 11.38 -3.55
CA LYS A 308 2.23 11.10 -2.88
C LYS A 308 2.44 10.45 -1.53
N VAL A 309 1.57 10.80 -0.61
CA VAL A 309 1.44 10.17 0.69
C VAL A 309 0.07 9.48 0.73
N VAL A 310 0.08 8.16 0.76
CA VAL A 310 -1.13 7.33 0.62
C VAL A 310 -1.39 6.51 1.88
N ALA A 311 -2.63 6.08 2.06
CA ALA A 311 -2.99 5.18 3.15
C ALA A 311 -2.37 3.77 2.94
N PRO A 312 -2.22 2.95 3.99
CA PRO A 312 -1.58 1.63 3.90
C PRO A 312 -2.22 0.69 2.88
N ASP A 313 -3.53 0.74 2.75
CA ASP A 313 -4.32 -0.07 1.83
C ASP A 313 -4.29 0.43 0.37
N GLU A 314 -3.79 1.66 0.16
CA GLU A 314 -3.55 2.26 -1.17
C GLU A 314 -2.06 2.18 -1.57
N ALA A 315 -1.21 1.65 -0.68
CA ALA A 315 0.22 1.64 -0.90
C ALA A 315 0.63 0.71 -2.05
N ASP A 316 1.35 1.29 -3.00
CA ASP A 316 2.03 0.54 -4.05
C ASP A 316 3.54 0.58 -3.76
N PHE A 317 4.06 -0.51 -3.19
CA PHE A 317 5.47 -0.59 -2.85
C PHE A 317 6.42 -0.62 -4.05
N LEU A 318 5.92 -0.92 -5.26
CA LEU A 318 6.71 -0.71 -6.49
C LEU A 318 7.10 0.77 -6.68
N LYS A 319 6.32 1.68 -6.13
CA LYS A 319 6.58 3.13 -6.15
C LYS A 319 7.34 3.63 -4.94
N THR A 320 8.10 2.78 -4.27
CA THR A 320 8.96 3.16 -3.14
C THR A 320 10.41 2.74 -3.42
N GLU A 321 11.39 3.46 -2.85
CA GLU A 321 12.80 3.12 -3.01
C GLU A 321 13.52 2.87 -1.67
N GLY A 322 12.94 3.38 -0.59
CA GLY A 322 13.51 3.27 0.75
C GLY A 322 13.38 1.88 1.37
N PHE A 323 14.06 1.72 2.50
CA PHE A 323 13.92 0.51 3.32
C PHE A 323 12.56 0.48 4.03
N ARG A 324 12.04 -0.72 4.19
CA ARG A 324 10.75 -0.97 4.84
C ARG A 324 10.70 -2.37 5.47
N LEU A 325 9.67 -2.61 6.25
CA LEU A 325 9.33 -3.97 6.67
C LEU A 325 8.78 -4.76 5.49
N PRO A 326 9.03 -6.08 5.41
CA PRO A 326 8.41 -6.93 4.40
C PRO A 326 6.90 -7.04 4.65
N THR A 327 6.14 -7.18 3.58
CA THR A 327 4.75 -7.63 3.68
C THR A 327 4.68 -9.13 3.99
N ASP A 328 3.50 -9.60 4.41
CA ASP A 328 3.27 -11.01 4.74
C ASP A 328 3.56 -11.95 3.57
N ILE A 329 3.16 -11.53 2.35
CA ILE A 329 3.42 -12.27 1.13
C ILE A 329 4.90 -12.25 0.73
N GLU A 330 5.60 -11.14 0.90
CA GLU A 330 7.04 -11.05 0.61
C GLU A 330 7.85 -11.89 1.60
N TRP A 331 7.48 -11.82 2.90
CA TRP A 331 8.17 -12.59 3.93
C TRP A 331 8.07 -14.10 3.67
N GLU A 332 6.86 -14.61 3.38
CA GLU A 332 6.68 -16.02 3.06
C GLU A 332 7.43 -16.41 1.78
N TRP A 333 7.44 -15.56 0.75
CA TRP A 333 8.15 -15.78 -0.49
C TRP A 333 9.65 -16.01 -0.26
N PHE A 334 10.34 -15.06 0.37
CA PHE A 334 11.78 -15.20 0.56
C PHE A 334 12.13 -16.26 1.64
N ALA A 335 11.33 -16.45 2.66
CA ALA A 335 11.54 -17.50 3.65
C ALA A 335 11.48 -18.91 3.05
N ARG A 336 10.65 -19.11 2.03
CA ARG A 336 10.52 -20.36 1.27
C ARG A 336 11.59 -20.52 0.17
N GLY A 337 12.49 -19.56 0.03
CA GLY A 337 13.60 -19.62 -0.94
C GLY A 337 13.26 -19.01 -2.31
N GLY A 338 12.13 -18.31 -2.47
CA GLY A 338 11.74 -17.59 -3.67
C GLY A 338 11.72 -18.47 -4.93
N GLU A 339 12.04 -17.86 -6.06
CA GLU A 339 12.12 -18.55 -7.35
C GLU A 339 13.11 -19.73 -7.33
N ILE A 340 14.24 -19.59 -6.58
CA ILE A 340 15.22 -20.68 -6.45
C ILE A 340 14.61 -21.85 -5.70
N GLY A 341 13.87 -21.57 -4.62
CA GLY A 341 13.14 -22.59 -3.87
C GLY A 341 12.14 -23.36 -4.73
N GLN A 342 11.37 -22.65 -5.59
CA GLN A 342 10.46 -23.27 -6.53
C GLN A 342 11.21 -24.18 -7.53
N LYS A 343 12.29 -23.70 -8.14
CA LYS A 343 13.07 -24.44 -9.12
C LYS A 343 13.76 -25.68 -8.55
N THR A 344 14.18 -25.62 -7.28
CA THR A 344 14.90 -26.72 -6.62
C THR A 344 13.99 -27.67 -5.85
N GLY A 345 12.68 -27.39 -5.76
CA GLY A 345 11.72 -28.17 -4.99
C GLY A 345 11.75 -27.92 -3.48
N SER A 346 12.62 -27.02 -2.99
CA SER A 346 12.77 -26.70 -1.57
C SER A 346 11.72 -25.67 -1.07
N PHE A 347 10.92 -25.12 -1.96
CA PHE A 347 9.85 -24.18 -1.65
C PHE A 347 8.82 -24.72 -0.65
N ASN A 348 8.66 -26.05 -0.60
CA ASN A 348 7.73 -26.73 0.30
C ASN A 348 8.39 -27.25 1.59
N TYR A 349 9.61 -26.82 1.91
CA TYR A 349 10.22 -27.18 3.17
C TYR A 349 9.43 -26.56 4.35
N LYS A 350 9.40 -27.31 5.45
CA LYS A 350 8.67 -26.90 6.66
C LYS A 350 9.28 -25.65 7.30
N TYR A 351 10.61 -25.54 7.25
CA TYR A 351 11.38 -24.41 7.79
C TYR A 351 12.16 -23.75 6.67
N SER A 352 12.62 -22.53 6.89
CA SER A 352 13.38 -21.78 5.89
C SER A 352 14.73 -22.47 5.59
N GLY A 353 14.82 -23.14 4.46
CA GLY A 353 16.02 -23.82 3.98
C GLY A 353 16.13 -25.31 4.28
N SER A 354 15.30 -25.92 5.15
CA SER A 354 15.33 -27.35 5.47
C SER A 354 14.01 -27.87 6.04
N ASN A 355 13.80 -29.20 5.97
CA ASN A 355 12.77 -29.90 6.74
C ASN A 355 13.26 -30.28 8.16
N ASN A 356 14.56 -30.18 8.42
CA ASN A 356 15.15 -30.40 9.75
C ASN A 356 15.39 -29.05 10.44
N ILE A 357 14.64 -28.78 11.50
CA ILE A 357 14.71 -27.53 12.25
C ILE A 357 16.09 -27.25 12.86
N ASP A 358 16.80 -28.30 13.31
CA ASP A 358 18.12 -28.16 13.96
C ASP A 358 19.19 -27.57 13.02
N GLU A 359 19.01 -27.72 11.71
CA GLU A 359 19.94 -27.15 10.73
C GLU A 359 19.80 -25.63 10.58
N VAL A 360 18.57 -25.09 10.73
CA VAL A 360 18.21 -23.75 10.26
C VAL A 360 17.68 -22.81 11.34
N ALA A 361 17.36 -23.32 12.54
CA ALA A 361 16.69 -22.52 13.56
C ALA A 361 17.34 -22.63 14.96
N TRP A 362 17.29 -21.51 15.68
CA TRP A 362 17.41 -21.47 17.14
C TRP A 362 16.02 -21.42 17.73
N TYR A 363 15.63 -22.47 18.49
CA TYR A 363 14.29 -22.65 19.03
C TYR A 363 14.34 -23.27 20.42
N LEU A 364 13.23 -23.61 21.03
CA LEU A 364 13.10 -24.06 22.41
C LEU A 364 14.10 -25.17 22.79
N SER A 365 14.33 -26.16 21.91
CA SER A 365 15.14 -27.32 22.26
C SER A 365 16.66 -27.13 22.13
N ASN A 366 17.12 -26.08 21.39
CA ASN A 366 18.55 -25.92 21.09
C ASN A 366 19.13 -24.54 21.42
N SER A 367 18.35 -23.64 22.03
CA SER A 367 18.76 -22.25 22.34
C SER A 367 19.32 -22.06 23.77
N ASP A 368 19.77 -23.13 24.43
CA ASP A 368 20.34 -23.04 25.79
C ASP A 368 21.67 -22.28 25.79
N PHE A 369 21.79 -21.33 26.71
CA PHE A 369 23.02 -20.56 26.89
C PHE A 369 24.06 -21.37 27.66
N LYS A 370 25.17 -21.77 26.99
CA LYS A 370 26.38 -22.36 27.61
C LYS A 370 26.08 -23.37 28.73
N ASN A 371 25.20 -24.33 28.48
CA ASN A 371 24.80 -25.37 29.44
C ASN A 371 24.06 -24.86 30.69
N LYS A 372 23.52 -23.64 30.65
CA LYS A 372 22.58 -23.11 31.64
C LYS A 372 21.16 -23.34 31.16
N SER A 373 20.24 -23.64 32.03
CA SER A 373 18.83 -23.84 31.71
C SER A 373 18.08 -22.55 31.27
N SER A 374 18.82 -21.49 30.91
CA SER A 374 18.29 -20.23 30.42
C SER A 374 18.37 -20.18 28.91
N LYS A 375 17.20 -19.93 28.29
CA LYS A 375 17.10 -19.71 26.84
C LYS A 375 17.54 -18.28 26.49
N GLU A 376 18.25 -18.09 25.39
CA GLU A 376 18.60 -16.77 24.91
C GLU A 376 18.70 -16.70 23.38
N ILE A 377 18.73 -15.47 22.87
CA ILE A 377 19.00 -15.20 21.44
C ILE A 377 20.46 -15.49 21.11
N HIS A 378 20.68 -15.97 19.91
CA HIS A 378 22.00 -16.26 19.36
C HIS A 378 22.43 -15.20 18.35
N GLU A 379 23.74 -15.13 18.05
CA GLU A 379 24.23 -14.33 16.95
C GLU A 379 23.61 -14.80 15.65
N VAL A 380 23.36 -13.86 14.72
CA VAL A 380 22.79 -14.18 13.42
C VAL A 380 23.73 -15.05 12.57
N ALA A 381 23.18 -15.79 11.62
CA ALA A 381 23.91 -16.60 10.65
C ALA A 381 24.76 -17.75 11.24
N LEU A 382 24.47 -18.21 12.44
CA LEU A 382 25.12 -19.41 12.99
C LEU A 382 24.44 -20.71 12.55
N LYS A 383 23.25 -20.64 11.99
CA LYS A 383 22.55 -21.77 11.37
C LYS A 383 22.65 -21.67 9.86
N LYS A 384 22.19 -22.70 9.15
CA LYS A 384 22.23 -22.76 7.68
C LYS A 384 21.25 -21.76 7.07
N ALA A 385 21.71 -21.06 6.02
CA ALA A 385 20.86 -20.20 5.22
C ALA A 385 19.88 -20.99 4.36
N ASN A 386 18.82 -20.33 3.91
CA ASN A 386 17.97 -20.87 2.85
C ASN A 386 18.64 -20.71 1.47
N GLN A 387 17.95 -21.11 0.41
CA GLN A 387 18.47 -21.12 -0.97
C GLN A 387 18.85 -19.76 -1.53
N LEU A 388 18.35 -18.67 -0.91
CA LEU A 388 18.67 -17.28 -1.26
C LEU A 388 19.86 -16.73 -0.45
N GLY A 389 20.42 -17.50 0.48
CA GLY A 389 21.45 -17.01 1.40
C GLY A 389 20.89 -16.16 2.54
N ILE A 390 19.61 -16.31 2.87
CA ILE A 390 18.93 -15.61 3.96
C ILE A 390 18.88 -16.52 5.19
N TYR A 391 19.25 -15.97 6.34
CA TYR A 391 19.38 -16.67 7.61
C TYR A 391 18.26 -16.33 8.59
N ASP A 392 18.04 -17.22 9.54
CA ASP A 392 17.21 -16.99 10.73
C ASP A 392 15.74 -16.60 10.44
N CYS A 393 15.20 -16.99 9.26
CA CYS A 393 13.76 -16.86 8.99
C CYS A 393 12.93 -17.91 9.76
N SER A 394 13.59 -18.88 10.38
CA SER A 394 12.99 -19.81 11.34
C SER A 394 13.74 -19.70 12.65
N GLY A 395 13.04 -19.33 13.74
CA GLY A 395 13.62 -19.19 15.08
C GLY A 395 14.42 -17.91 15.32
N ASN A 396 15.26 -17.91 16.32
CA ASN A 396 16.00 -16.81 16.91
C ASN A 396 15.08 -15.72 17.47
N LEU A 397 14.59 -14.78 16.65
CA LEU A 397 13.53 -13.83 17.02
C LEU A 397 12.37 -13.90 16.05
N TRP A 398 11.16 -13.69 16.55
CA TRP A 398 10.05 -13.29 15.73
C TRP A 398 10.41 -12.03 14.93
N GLU A 399 9.87 -11.89 13.74
CA GLU A 399 10.10 -10.73 12.88
C GLU A 399 8.83 -9.92 12.71
N TRP A 400 8.86 -8.63 13.10
CA TRP A 400 7.83 -7.69 12.74
C TRP A 400 7.72 -7.59 11.22
N ILE A 401 6.50 -7.68 10.68
CA ILE A 401 6.20 -7.42 9.28
C ILE A 401 5.24 -6.23 9.13
N TYR A 402 5.04 -5.78 7.90
CA TYR A 402 4.23 -4.60 7.62
C TYR A 402 2.75 -4.76 7.96
N ASP A 403 2.20 -5.96 7.74
CA ASP A 403 0.77 -6.20 7.72
C ASP A 403 0.12 -6.08 9.09
N ILE A 404 -1.11 -5.54 9.06
CA ILE A 404 -1.98 -5.48 10.22
C ILE A 404 -2.71 -6.81 10.39
N ASP A 405 -3.03 -7.17 11.61
CA ASP A 405 -3.97 -8.25 11.89
C ASP A 405 -5.40 -7.67 11.81
N GLU A 406 -6.11 -8.01 10.75
CA GLU A 406 -7.45 -7.48 10.47
C GLU A 406 -8.47 -7.79 11.58
N ASN A 407 -8.27 -8.90 12.31
CA ASN A 407 -9.16 -9.30 13.40
C ASN A 407 -8.97 -8.45 14.67
N PHE A 408 -7.79 -7.86 14.84
CA PHE A 408 -7.39 -7.19 16.09
C PHE A 408 -6.85 -5.76 15.90
N GLY A 409 -7.06 -5.13 14.77
CA GLY A 409 -6.87 -3.72 14.38
C GLY A 409 -5.62 -2.96 14.84
N LYS A 410 -5.13 -3.18 16.08
CA LYS A 410 -3.91 -2.54 16.62
C LYS A 410 -2.72 -3.49 16.67
N ARG A 411 -2.90 -4.73 16.25
CA ARG A 411 -1.84 -5.72 16.18
C ARG A 411 -1.19 -5.74 14.82
N ARG A 412 0.11 -5.96 14.81
CA ARG A 412 0.90 -6.20 13.61
C ARG A 412 1.33 -7.66 13.58
N LYS A 413 1.35 -8.22 12.39
CA LYS A 413 1.77 -9.59 12.20
C LYS A 413 3.26 -9.77 12.49
N ILE A 414 3.61 -10.96 12.96
CA ILE A 414 4.98 -11.42 13.19
C ILE A 414 5.17 -12.82 12.62
N ARG A 415 6.37 -13.11 12.13
CA ARG A 415 6.71 -14.36 11.45
C ARG A 415 7.97 -15.02 12.04
N GLY A 416 8.13 -16.32 11.78
CA GLY A 416 9.37 -17.08 11.96
C GLY A 416 9.53 -17.81 13.28
N GLY A 417 8.80 -17.47 14.34
CA GLY A 417 9.06 -18.03 15.68
C GLY A 417 10.30 -17.44 16.36
N CYS A 418 10.62 -17.88 17.55
CA CYS A 418 11.76 -17.36 18.31
C CYS A 418 12.51 -18.46 19.08
N TYR A 419 13.57 -18.08 19.76
CA TYR A 419 14.48 -18.94 20.51
C TYR A 419 13.84 -19.81 21.59
N TYR A 420 12.61 -19.53 22.00
CA TYR A 420 11.85 -20.37 22.95
C TYR A 420 10.52 -20.87 22.38
N SER A 421 10.33 -20.78 21.08
CA SER A 421 9.16 -21.34 20.39
C SER A 421 9.30 -22.83 20.15
N ASP A 422 8.17 -23.53 20.16
CA ASP A 422 8.09 -24.92 19.70
C ASP A 422 8.35 -25.03 18.19
N PRO A 423 8.79 -26.20 17.69
CA PRO A 423 9.07 -26.41 16.27
C PRO A 423 7.92 -26.02 15.32
N GLU A 424 6.68 -26.27 15.71
CA GLU A 424 5.47 -25.99 14.93
C GLU A 424 5.29 -24.50 14.66
N VAL A 425 5.76 -23.67 15.57
CA VAL A 425 5.67 -22.21 15.52
C VAL A 425 6.78 -21.60 14.65
N CYS A 426 7.92 -22.29 14.51
CA CYS A 426 9.06 -21.83 13.70
C CYS A 426 8.91 -22.14 12.20
N THR A 427 7.77 -22.65 11.75
CA THR A 427 7.53 -22.97 10.34
C THR A 427 7.37 -21.73 9.49
N VAL A 428 7.72 -21.81 8.21
CA VAL A 428 7.53 -20.70 7.24
C VAL A 428 6.08 -20.31 7.01
N LEU A 429 5.14 -21.16 7.42
CA LEU A 429 3.70 -20.92 7.24
C LEU A 429 3.04 -20.29 8.48
N PHE A 430 3.67 -20.39 9.65
CA PHE A 430 3.06 -19.91 10.88
C PHE A 430 3.14 -18.38 10.97
N CYS A 431 2.02 -17.78 11.35
CA CYS A 431 1.88 -16.34 11.57
C CYS A 431 1.23 -16.08 12.92
N HIS A 432 1.72 -15.07 13.62
CA HIS A 432 1.11 -14.58 14.85
C HIS A 432 1.01 -13.05 14.78
N SER A 433 0.46 -12.40 15.80
CA SER A 433 0.37 -10.94 15.85
C SER A 433 0.55 -10.41 17.26
N GLU A 434 1.14 -9.19 17.35
CA GLU A 434 1.35 -8.51 18.63
C GLU A 434 1.01 -7.02 18.55
N LEU A 435 0.81 -6.39 19.71
CA LEU A 435 0.47 -4.98 19.81
C LEU A 435 1.63 -4.12 19.28
N SER A 436 1.38 -3.29 18.27
CA SER A 436 2.38 -2.49 17.56
C SER A 436 3.20 -1.53 18.44
N ALA A 437 2.64 -1.07 19.55
CA ALA A 437 3.28 -0.12 20.47
C ALA A 437 4.09 -0.79 21.60
N LYS A 438 3.98 -2.13 21.76
CA LYS A 438 4.70 -2.85 22.81
C LYS A 438 6.06 -3.34 22.33
N THR A 439 6.96 -3.53 23.28
CA THR A 439 8.30 -4.10 23.08
C THR A 439 8.38 -5.48 23.71
N PHE A 440 9.11 -6.39 23.08
CA PHE A 440 9.27 -7.77 23.51
C PHE A 440 10.73 -8.20 23.35
N ASP A 441 11.19 -9.07 24.25
CA ASP A 441 12.55 -9.62 24.23
C ASP A 441 12.75 -10.72 23.18
N ASN A 442 11.66 -11.18 22.59
CA ASN A 442 11.62 -12.25 21.60
C ASN A 442 11.21 -11.79 20.19
N ILE A 443 11.05 -10.48 19.97
CA ILE A 443 10.67 -9.92 18.67
C ILE A 443 11.71 -8.92 18.18
N GLY A 444 12.20 -9.14 16.98
CA GLY A 444 13.04 -8.25 16.19
C GLY A 444 12.40 -7.96 14.83
N PHE A 445 13.20 -7.74 13.79
CA PHE A 445 12.74 -7.52 12.42
C PHE A 445 13.87 -7.68 11.41
N ARG A 446 13.53 -7.75 10.14
CA ARG A 446 14.45 -7.54 9.01
C ARG A 446 13.91 -6.50 8.05
N VAL A 447 14.80 -5.89 7.28
CA VAL A 447 14.43 -4.88 6.29
C VAL A 447 14.44 -5.45 4.89
N VAL A 448 13.56 -4.90 4.07
CA VAL A 448 13.53 -5.10 2.62
C VAL A 448 13.53 -3.75 1.90
N ARG A 449 13.83 -3.77 0.61
CA ARG A 449 13.75 -2.61 -0.27
C ARG A 449 13.25 -3.05 -1.64
N THR A 450 12.41 -2.24 -2.27
CA THR A 450 12.02 -2.45 -3.66
C THR A 450 13.15 -2.00 -4.60
N VAL A 451 13.44 -2.80 -5.64
CA VAL A 451 14.56 -2.55 -6.58
C VAL A 451 14.06 -1.98 -7.90
#